data_14fbc58778bd6f37400dfbbe781e4a90
#
_entry.id   14fbc58778bd6f37400dfbbe781e4a90
#
_cell.length_a   1.000
_cell.length_b   1.000
_cell.length_c   1.000
_cell.angle_alpha   90.00
_cell.angle_beta   90.00
_cell.angle_gamma   90.00
#
_symmetry.space_group_name_H-M   'P 1'
#
loop_
_entity.id
_entity.type
_entity.pdbx_description
1 polymer ?
#
loop_
_entity_poly.entity_id
_entity_poly.type
_entity_poly.pdbx_seq_one_letter_code
_entity_poly.pdbx_strand_id
1 'polypeptide(L)'
;MGGLVEDMLMLARLDEQRPIERGPVDLLSLAADAVQDARIVAPSRTIDLTVGAGVAFLVLGDEARLRQVISNLMTNALTHTPNGSPITVRVFAGQQQGKPPVPCAVLEVTDHGPGLTPEQASRVFERFYRADQARGRRTGGSGLGLAIVEALVTAHDGTVSVDTAPGQGATFRITLPLAPDALAVEPAAD
;
A
#
# COMPACT_ATOMS: atom_id res chain seq x y z
N MET A 1 9.29 -2.85 -21.35
CA MET A 1 8.29 -3.88 -21.79
C MET A 1 8.26 -5.11 -20.88
N GLY A 2 9.32 -5.40 -20.07
CA GLY A 2 9.33 -6.56 -19.15
C GLY A 2 8.28 -6.48 -18.03
N GLY A 3 8.13 -5.33 -17.37
CA GLY A 3 7.28 -5.21 -16.18
C GLY A 3 5.79 -5.54 -16.39
N LEU A 4 5.18 -5.18 -17.53
CA LEU A 4 3.77 -5.48 -17.79
C LEU A 4 3.49 -6.99 -17.87
N VAL A 5 4.40 -7.75 -18.50
CA VAL A 5 4.26 -9.21 -18.61
C VAL A 5 4.44 -9.87 -17.25
N GLU A 6 5.39 -9.38 -16.45
CA GLU A 6 5.62 -9.86 -15.08
C GLU A 6 4.41 -9.58 -14.18
N ASP A 7 3.83 -8.36 -14.26
CA ASP A 7 2.61 -7.98 -13.54
C ASP A 7 1.43 -8.88 -13.90
N MET A 8 1.23 -9.17 -15.20
CA MET A 8 0.17 -10.06 -15.68
C MET A 8 0.36 -11.51 -15.22
N LEU A 9 1.59 -12.03 -15.31
CA LEU A 9 1.92 -13.39 -14.85
C LEU A 9 1.74 -13.52 -13.34
N MET A 10 2.08 -12.46 -12.60
CA MET A 10 1.87 -12.42 -11.16
C MET A 10 0.37 -12.50 -10.82
N LEU A 11 -0.47 -11.64 -11.41
CA LEU A 11 -1.91 -11.67 -11.18
C LEU A 11 -2.51 -13.05 -11.53
N ALA A 12 -2.07 -13.66 -12.64
CA ALA A 12 -2.52 -14.99 -13.02
C ALA A 12 -2.14 -16.06 -11.97
N ARG A 13 -0.93 -15.98 -11.40
CA ARG A 13 -0.49 -16.90 -10.33
C ARG A 13 -1.24 -16.70 -9.02
N LEU A 14 -1.63 -15.46 -8.69
CA LEU A 14 -2.45 -15.16 -7.51
C LEU A 14 -3.89 -15.67 -7.70
N ASP A 15 -4.44 -15.57 -8.91
CA ASP A 15 -5.74 -16.14 -9.25
C ASP A 15 -5.77 -17.69 -9.11
N GLU A 16 -4.61 -18.36 -9.31
CA GLU A 16 -4.46 -19.81 -9.10
C GLU A 16 -4.38 -20.22 -7.61
N GLN A 17 -4.50 -19.26 -6.67
CA GLN A 17 -4.46 -19.47 -5.21
C GLN A 17 -3.23 -20.27 -4.73
N ARG A 18 -2.08 -20.11 -5.38
CA ARG A 18 -0.86 -20.75 -4.90
C ARG A 18 -0.50 -20.22 -3.52
N PRO A 19 -0.15 -21.12 -2.57
CA PRO A 19 0.25 -20.71 -1.23
C PRO A 19 1.41 -19.71 -1.29
N ILE A 20 1.27 -18.59 -0.59
CA ILE A 20 2.37 -17.64 -0.38
C ILE A 20 3.19 -18.17 0.80
N GLU A 21 4.52 -18.20 0.65
CA GLU A 21 5.40 -18.48 1.79
C GLU A 21 5.27 -17.34 2.79
N ARG A 22 4.86 -17.66 4.03
CA ARG A 22 4.62 -16.66 5.06
C ARG A 22 5.66 -16.78 6.15
N GLY A 23 6.43 -15.73 6.33
CA GLY A 23 7.33 -15.51 7.46
C GLY A 23 6.94 -14.25 8.24
N PRO A 24 7.57 -14.00 9.39
CA PRO A 24 7.40 -12.75 10.11
C PRO A 24 8.04 -11.59 9.32
N VAL A 25 7.27 -10.55 9.05
CA VAL A 25 7.70 -9.36 8.30
C VAL A 25 7.41 -8.12 9.15
N ASP A 26 8.41 -7.27 9.33
CA ASP A 26 8.25 -5.96 9.97
C ASP A 26 7.78 -4.94 8.94
N LEU A 27 6.49 -4.59 9.02
CA LEU A 27 5.86 -3.64 8.10
C LEU A 27 6.46 -2.23 8.22
N LEU A 28 6.93 -1.83 9.41
CA LEU A 28 7.57 -0.54 9.61
C LEU A 28 8.92 -0.45 8.89
N SER A 29 9.72 -1.50 8.96
CA SER A 29 10.99 -1.57 8.22
C SER A 29 10.77 -1.46 6.71
N LEU A 30 9.77 -2.17 6.16
CA LEU A 30 9.42 -2.07 4.74
C LEU A 30 8.95 -0.65 4.35
N ALA A 31 8.16 -0.01 5.20
CA ALA A 31 7.71 1.37 4.97
C ALA A 31 8.87 2.37 4.99
N ALA A 32 9.82 2.19 5.93
CA ALA A 32 11.00 3.04 6.03
C ALA A 32 11.90 2.91 4.78
N ASP A 33 12.15 1.69 4.32
CA ASP A 33 12.90 1.43 3.08
C ASP A 33 12.24 2.13 1.88
N ALA A 34 10.92 1.95 1.72
CA ALA A 34 10.18 2.54 0.60
C ALA A 34 10.17 4.08 0.62
N VAL A 35 10.09 4.68 1.81
CA VAL A 35 10.20 6.14 1.98
C VAL A 35 11.61 6.61 1.61
N GLN A 36 12.65 5.89 2.02
CA GLN A 36 14.03 6.23 1.68
C GLN A 36 14.26 6.15 0.16
N ASP A 37 13.80 5.09 -0.49
CA ASP A 37 13.89 4.93 -1.95
C ASP A 37 13.14 6.06 -2.67
N ALA A 38 11.95 6.41 -2.22
CA ALA A 38 11.17 7.50 -2.79
C ALA A 38 11.85 8.87 -2.65
N ARG A 39 12.54 9.13 -1.52
CA ARG A 39 13.34 10.36 -1.33
C ARG A 39 14.53 10.45 -2.27
N ILE A 40 15.13 9.31 -2.63
CA ILE A 40 16.21 9.26 -3.63
C ILE A 40 15.67 9.59 -5.02
N VAL A 41 14.50 9.04 -5.38
CA VAL A 41 13.87 9.24 -6.70
C VAL A 41 13.31 10.65 -6.84
N ALA A 42 12.79 11.25 -5.77
CA ALA A 42 12.18 12.57 -5.76
C ALA A 42 12.76 13.49 -4.65
N PRO A 43 14.03 13.90 -4.75
CA PRO A 43 14.74 14.59 -3.66
C PRO A 43 14.18 15.98 -3.32
N SER A 44 13.41 16.58 -4.22
CA SER A 44 12.75 17.88 -3.99
C SER A 44 11.38 17.75 -3.32
N ARG A 45 10.91 16.52 -3.04
CA ARG A 45 9.59 16.26 -2.49
C ARG A 45 9.69 15.96 -0.99
N THR A 46 8.83 16.55 -0.20
CA THR A 46 8.67 16.18 1.21
C THR A 46 7.96 14.84 1.30
N ILE A 47 8.63 13.84 1.87
CA ILE A 47 8.08 12.49 2.08
C ILE A 47 8.33 12.12 3.53
N ASP A 48 7.26 12.04 4.32
CA ASP A 48 7.34 11.81 5.76
C ASP A 48 6.83 10.41 6.14
N LEU A 49 7.53 9.79 7.10
CA LEU A 49 7.09 8.57 7.76
C LEU A 49 6.70 8.90 9.19
N THR A 50 5.48 8.57 9.56
CA THR A 50 4.97 8.70 10.93
C THR A 50 4.56 7.35 11.48
N VAL A 51 4.87 7.13 12.75
CA VAL A 51 4.62 5.87 13.43
C VAL A 51 3.67 6.11 14.60
N GLY A 52 2.58 5.34 14.65
CA GLY A 52 1.66 5.36 15.78
C GLY A 52 2.27 4.68 17.01
N ALA A 53 1.79 5.04 18.18
CA ALA A 53 2.21 4.40 19.42
C ALA A 53 1.78 2.92 19.45
N GLY A 54 2.55 2.08 20.11
CA GLY A 54 2.12 0.76 20.51
C GLY A 54 3.12 -0.36 20.26
N VAL A 55 2.75 -1.32 19.45
CA VAL A 55 3.35 -2.65 19.30
C VAL A 55 4.30 -2.73 18.11
N ALA A 56 5.09 -3.80 18.08
CA ALA A 56 5.81 -4.18 16.86
C ALA A 56 4.81 -4.47 15.73
N PHE A 57 5.02 -3.88 14.54
CA PHE A 57 4.14 -4.05 13.38
C PHE A 57 4.52 -5.31 12.59
N LEU A 58 4.67 -6.45 13.29
CA LEU A 58 4.97 -7.74 12.69
C LEU A 58 3.69 -8.36 12.11
N VAL A 59 3.76 -8.75 10.85
CA VAL A 59 2.71 -9.46 10.12
C VAL A 59 3.26 -10.78 9.59
N LEU A 60 2.40 -11.77 9.33
CA LEU A 60 2.79 -13.00 8.65
C LEU A 60 2.59 -12.84 7.14
N GLY A 61 3.69 -12.84 6.39
CA GLY A 61 3.62 -12.60 4.96
C GLY A 61 4.89 -12.93 4.18
N ASP A 62 4.82 -12.75 2.88
CA ASP A 62 5.94 -12.77 1.95
C ASP A 62 6.51 -11.35 1.87
N GLU A 63 7.73 -11.17 2.36
CA GLU A 63 8.38 -9.87 2.41
C GLU A 63 8.49 -9.20 1.03
N ALA A 64 8.86 -9.98 0.00
CA ALA A 64 9.01 -9.44 -1.35
C ALA A 64 7.68 -8.95 -1.92
N ARG A 65 6.57 -9.64 -1.61
CA ARG A 65 5.22 -9.27 -2.04
C ARG A 65 4.72 -8.04 -1.29
N LEU A 66 4.93 -7.98 0.02
CA LEU A 66 4.56 -6.80 0.81
C LEU A 66 5.40 -5.58 0.44
N ARG A 67 6.68 -5.74 0.15
CA ARG A 67 7.55 -4.69 -0.43
C ARG A 67 6.98 -4.18 -1.76
N GLN A 68 6.50 -5.06 -2.63
CA GLN A 68 5.86 -4.69 -3.90
C GLN A 68 4.56 -3.91 -3.68
N VAL A 69 3.73 -4.29 -2.68
CA VAL A 69 2.53 -3.53 -2.31
C VAL A 69 2.89 -2.07 -1.99
N ILE A 70 3.85 -1.86 -1.08
CA ILE A 70 4.25 -0.52 -0.66
C ILE A 70 4.88 0.26 -1.81
N SER A 71 5.74 -0.37 -2.61
CA SER A 71 6.35 0.25 -3.79
C SER A 71 5.31 0.70 -4.82
N ASN A 72 4.25 -0.10 -5.06
CA ASN A 72 3.17 0.28 -5.96
C ASN A 72 2.38 1.49 -5.43
N LEU A 73 2.08 1.54 -4.12
CA LEU A 73 1.42 2.68 -3.50
C LEU A 73 2.28 3.94 -3.57
N MET A 74 3.58 3.84 -3.28
CA MET A 74 4.52 4.96 -3.38
C MET A 74 4.67 5.46 -4.82
N THR A 75 4.80 4.55 -5.78
CA THR A 75 4.86 4.88 -7.22
C THR A 75 3.58 5.59 -7.67
N ASN A 76 2.41 5.13 -7.20
CA ASN A 76 1.13 5.77 -7.47
C ASN A 76 1.10 7.21 -6.94
N ALA A 77 1.48 7.42 -5.69
CA ALA A 77 1.55 8.75 -5.07
C ALA A 77 2.56 9.66 -5.81
N LEU A 78 3.74 9.16 -6.16
CA LEU A 78 4.75 9.94 -6.91
C LEU A 78 4.29 10.34 -8.32
N THR A 79 3.55 9.46 -9.00
CA THR A 79 3.16 9.63 -10.40
C THR A 79 1.92 10.52 -10.56
N HIS A 80 0.96 10.39 -9.66
CA HIS A 80 -0.36 11.03 -9.80
C HIS A 80 -0.51 12.34 -9.03
N THR A 81 0.53 12.78 -8.32
CA THR A 81 0.52 14.07 -7.64
C THR A 81 1.48 15.08 -8.31
N PRO A 82 1.16 16.38 -8.26
CA PRO A 82 2.06 17.43 -8.76
C PRO A 82 3.44 17.37 -8.09
N ASN A 83 4.47 17.74 -8.84
CA ASN A 83 5.82 17.87 -8.26
C ASN A 83 5.80 18.86 -7.09
N GLY A 84 6.44 18.47 -5.98
CA GLY A 84 6.49 19.28 -4.76
C GLY A 84 5.34 19.06 -3.77
N SER A 85 4.26 18.35 -4.16
CA SER A 85 3.22 17.96 -3.19
C SER A 85 3.78 16.97 -2.17
N PRO A 86 3.51 17.16 -0.86
CA PRO A 86 3.98 16.22 0.15
C PRO A 86 3.31 14.85 0.04
N ILE A 87 4.03 13.82 0.48
CA ILE A 87 3.51 12.46 0.66
C ILE A 87 3.75 12.08 2.11
N THR A 88 2.74 11.52 2.75
CA THR A 88 2.84 11.02 4.13
C THR A 88 2.59 9.53 4.15
N VAL A 89 3.52 8.77 4.74
CA VAL A 89 3.34 7.36 5.05
C VAL A 89 3.13 7.23 6.56
N ARG A 90 2.11 6.46 6.97
CA ARG A 90 1.82 6.20 8.38
C ARG A 90 1.73 4.71 8.62
N VAL A 91 2.34 4.24 9.73
CA VAL A 91 2.20 2.87 10.20
C VAL A 91 1.69 2.92 11.64
N PHE A 92 0.61 2.21 11.93
CA PHE A 92 0.00 2.21 13.26
C PHE A 92 -0.79 0.92 13.50
N ALA A 93 -1.07 0.63 14.78
CA ALA A 93 -1.92 -0.48 15.17
C ALA A 93 -3.39 -0.11 15.01
N GLY A 94 -4.21 -1.06 14.53
CA GLY A 94 -5.63 -0.91 14.34
C GLY A 94 -6.39 -2.20 14.62
N GLN A 95 -7.65 -2.23 14.23
CA GLN A 95 -8.50 -3.40 14.31
C GLN A 95 -9.19 -3.62 12.97
N GLN A 96 -9.11 -4.82 12.45
CA GLN A 96 -9.89 -5.25 11.29
C GLN A 96 -11.26 -5.73 11.76
N GLN A 97 -12.29 -5.42 10.98
CA GLN A 97 -13.65 -5.86 11.28
C GLN A 97 -13.72 -7.40 11.32
N GLY A 98 -14.28 -7.91 12.41
CA GLY A 98 -14.47 -9.34 12.67
C GLY A 98 -15.20 -9.54 13.99
N LYS A 99 -15.59 -10.76 14.30
CA LYS A 99 -16.20 -11.12 15.59
C LYS A 99 -15.44 -12.33 16.18
N PRO A 100 -14.47 -12.11 17.08
CA PRO A 100 -13.99 -10.83 17.65
C PRO A 100 -13.19 -9.98 16.63
N PRO A 101 -12.99 -8.66 16.89
CA PRO A 101 -12.13 -7.82 16.08
C PRO A 101 -10.68 -8.38 16.08
N VAL A 102 -10.03 -8.35 14.91
CA VAL A 102 -8.67 -8.86 14.75
C VAL A 102 -7.68 -7.71 14.86
N PRO A 103 -6.71 -7.76 15.80
CA PRO A 103 -5.63 -6.78 15.84
C PRO A 103 -4.85 -6.77 14.53
N CYS A 104 -4.53 -5.59 14.02
CA CYS A 104 -3.88 -5.45 12.73
C CYS A 104 -2.83 -4.34 12.72
N ALA A 105 -1.87 -4.43 11.81
CA ALA A 105 -1.04 -3.34 11.37
C ALA A 105 -1.73 -2.61 10.22
N VAL A 106 -1.75 -1.29 10.28
CA VAL A 106 -2.30 -0.43 9.23
C VAL A 106 -1.17 0.39 8.64
N LEU A 107 -1.07 0.41 7.31
CA LEU A 107 -0.18 1.31 6.58
C LEU A 107 -1.03 2.20 5.68
N GLU A 108 -0.82 3.50 5.79
CA GLU A 108 -1.44 4.52 4.95
C GLU A 108 -0.40 5.23 4.11
N VAL A 109 -0.72 5.46 2.84
CA VAL A 109 0.02 6.37 1.96
C VAL A 109 -0.94 7.47 1.55
N THR A 110 -0.66 8.70 2.00
CA THR A 110 -1.48 9.89 1.72
C THR A 110 -0.74 10.79 0.75
N ASP A 111 -1.40 11.17 -0.31
CA ASP A 111 -0.96 12.16 -1.28
C ASP A 111 -1.90 13.37 -1.32
N HIS A 112 -1.41 14.50 -1.83
CA HIS A 112 -2.16 15.74 -2.02
C HIS A 112 -2.33 16.04 -3.50
N GLY A 113 -2.76 15.03 -4.26
CA GLY A 113 -3.05 15.12 -5.68
C GLY A 113 -4.46 15.64 -5.99
N PRO A 114 -4.92 15.43 -7.23
CA PRO A 114 -6.24 15.88 -7.66
C PRO A 114 -7.40 15.12 -7.01
N GLY A 115 -7.12 14.03 -6.31
CA GLY A 115 -8.15 13.14 -5.78
C GLY A 115 -8.95 12.44 -6.87
N LEU A 116 -9.93 11.65 -6.46
CA LEU A 116 -10.78 10.86 -7.33
C LEU A 116 -12.27 11.18 -7.08
N THR A 117 -13.09 11.05 -8.14
CA THR A 117 -14.54 11.06 -7.96
C THR A 117 -15.01 9.75 -7.31
N PRO A 118 -16.21 9.68 -6.73
CA PRO A 118 -16.75 8.43 -6.18
C PRO A 118 -16.76 7.27 -7.20
N GLU A 119 -17.09 7.57 -8.47
CA GLU A 119 -17.10 6.57 -9.54
C GLU A 119 -15.67 6.09 -9.88
N GLN A 120 -14.68 6.97 -9.83
CA GLN A 120 -13.28 6.61 -10.03
C GLN A 120 -12.76 5.80 -8.84
N ALA A 121 -13.07 6.22 -7.61
CA ALA A 121 -12.65 5.53 -6.39
C ALA A 121 -13.20 4.10 -6.30
N SER A 122 -14.46 3.86 -6.73
CA SER A 122 -15.05 2.52 -6.73
C SER A 122 -14.39 1.54 -7.72
N ARG A 123 -13.62 2.05 -8.69
CA ARG A 123 -13.00 1.28 -9.77
C ARG A 123 -11.48 1.26 -9.73
N VAL A 124 -10.87 2.00 -8.80
CA VAL A 124 -9.43 2.26 -8.80
C VAL A 124 -8.58 0.99 -8.68
N PHE A 125 -9.13 -0.09 -8.12
CA PHE A 125 -8.49 -1.40 -8.00
C PHE A 125 -8.80 -2.36 -9.17
N GLU A 126 -9.67 -1.98 -10.11
CA GLU A 126 -9.93 -2.79 -11.31
C GLU A 126 -8.66 -2.89 -12.18
N ARG A 127 -8.44 -4.07 -12.76
CA ARG A 127 -7.32 -4.30 -13.69
C ARG A 127 -7.44 -3.39 -14.91
N PHE A 128 -6.33 -2.77 -15.33
CA PHE A 128 -6.22 -1.85 -16.46
C PHE A 128 -7.04 -0.56 -16.32
N TYR A 129 -7.65 -0.32 -15.16
CA TYR A 129 -8.39 0.92 -14.94
C TYR A 129 -7.42 2.11 -14.79
N ARG A 130 -7.80 3.23 -15.41
CA ARG A 130 -7.07 4.51 -15.36
C ARG A 130 -8.07 5.65 -15.31
N ALA A 131 -8.01 6.46 -14.25
CA ALA A 131 -8.92 7.60 -14.05
C ALA A 131 -8.78 8.67 -15.15
N ASP A 132 -7.57 8.86 -15.73
CA ASP A 132 -7.24 9.82 -16.77
C ASP A 132 -6.77 9.13 -18.06
N GLN A 133 -7.68 8.82 -18.97
CA GLN A 133 -7.31 8.31 -20.32
C GLN A 133 -6.67 9.38 -21.21
N ALA A 134 -6.99 10.68 -21.00
CA ALA A 134 -6.52 11.76 -21.85
C ALA A 134 -5.10 12.26 -21.55
N ARG A 135 -4.64 12.21 -20.29
CA ARG A 135 -3.28 12.59 -19.89
C ARG A 135 -2.27 11.44 -19.98
N GLY A 136 -2.73 10.24 -20.15
CA GLY A 136 -2.00 8.99 -19.93
C GLY A 136 -0.99 8.58 -20.99
N ARG A 137 -0.76 9.32 -22.08
CA ARG A 137 0.27 8.93 -23.05
C ARG A 137 1.70 9.32 -22.63
N ARG A 138 1.86 10.19 -21.63
CA ARG A 138 3.19 10.70 -21.19
C ARG A 138 3.64 10.15 -19.83
N THR A 139 2.74 9.58 -19.00
CA THR A 139 3.03 9.02 -17.69
C THR A 139 2.55 7.56 -17.63
N GLY A 140 3.25 6.69 -18.34
CA GLY A 140 2.85 5.34 -18.73
C GLY A 140 2.74 4.29 -17.62
N GLY A 141 1.73 4.35 -16.76
CA GLY A 141 1.38 3.22 -15.89
C GLY A 141 0.51 2.19 -16.62
N SER A 142 0.71 0.89 -16.34
CA SER A 142 -0.05 -0.24 -16.92
C SER A 142 -1.52 -0.29 -16.46
N GLY A 143 -1.88 0.41 -15.39
CA GLY A 143 -3.18 0.25 -14.70
C GLY A 143 -3.31 -1.06 -13.94
N LEU A 144 -2.19 -1.74 -13.67
CA LEU A 144 -2.15 -2.98 -12.91
C LEU A 144 -1.68 -2.79 -11.46
N GLY A 145 -0.95 -1.72 -11.14
CA GLY A 145 -0.31 -1.54 -9.85
C GLY A 145 -1.26 -1.64 -8.65
N LEU A 146 -2.42 -0.97 -8.70
CA LEU A 146 -3.41 -1.03 -7.60
C LEU A 146 -4.18 -2.35 -7.59
N ALA A 147 -4.43 -2.98 -8.73
CA ALA A 147 -5.01 -4.32 -8.78
C ALA A 147 -4.06 -5.37 -8.17
N ILE A 148 -2.73 -5.20 -8.36
CA ILE A 148 -1.71 -6.03 -7.70
C ILE A 148 -1.72 -5.79 -6.20
N VAL A 149 -1.84 -4.54 -5.74
CA VAL A 149 -1.96 -4.20 -4.32
C VAL A 149 -3.14 -4.95 -3.70
N GLU A 150 -4.33 -4.86 -4.29
CA GLU A 150 -5.52 -5.54 -3.80
C GLU A 150 -5.35 -7.06 -3.74
N ALA A 151 -4.86 -7.67 -4.83
CA ALA A 151 -4.66 -9.11 -4.89
C ALA A 151 -3.63 -9.61 -3.85
N LEU A 152 -2.51 -8.89 -3.69
CA LEU A 152 -1.47 -9.26 -2.72
C LEU A 152 -1.94 -9.06 -1.28
N VAL A 153 -2.60 -7.94 -0.97
CA VAL A 153 -3.14 -7.68 0.37
C VAL A 153 -4.19 -8.71 0.75
N THR A 154 -5.10 -9.06 -0.17
CA THR A 154 -6.10 -10.12 0.03
C THR A 154 -5.44 -11.49 0.26
N ALA A 155 -4.38 -11.82 -0.48
CA ALA A 155 -3.63 -13.06 -0.30
C ALA A 155 -2.90 -13.14 1.06
N HIS A 156 -2.75 -12.01 1.76
CA HIS A 156 -2.22 -11.90 3.13
C HIS A 156 -3.33 -11.73 4.19
N ASP A 157 -4.58 -12.10 3.88
CA ASP A 157 -5.75 -11.96 4.75
C ASP A 157 -6.03 -10.51 5.19
N GLY A 158 -5.52 -9.55 4.42
CA GLY A 158 -5.68 -8.14 4.65
C GLY A 158 -6.82 -7.51 3.84
N THR A 159 -6.98 -6.20 4.02
CA THR A 159 -7.91 -5.38 3.25
C THR A 159 -7.23 -4.13 2.73
N VAL A 160 -7.68 -3.64 1.58
CA VAL A 160 -7.24 -2.36 1.01
C VAL A 160 -8.45 -1.45 0.80
N SER A 161 -8.24 -0.16 1.01
CA SER A 161 -9.26 0.87 0.78
C SER A 161 -8.62 2.17 0.32
N VAL A 162 -9.43 3.05 -0.25
CA VAL A 162 -9.03 4.42 -0.60
C VAL A 162 -10.04 5.40 -0.01
N ASP A 163 -9.52 6.46 0.64
CA ASP A 163 -10.28 7.61 1.09
C ASP A 163 -9.82 8.81 0.25
N THR A 164 -10.75 9.41 -0.51
CA THR A 164 -10.43 10.41 -1.51
C THR A 164 -11.65 11.25 -1.88
N ALA A 165 -11.41 12.49 -2.26
CA ALA A 165 -12.41 13.35 -2.89
C ALA A 165 -11.74 14.27 -3.91
N PRO A 166 -12.45 14.76 -4.94
CA PRO A 166 -11.91 15.68 -5.92
C PRO A 166 -11.25 16.91 -5.25
N GLY A 167 -9.98 17.16 -5.56
CA GLY A 167 -9.18 18.25 -5.01
C GLY A 167 -8.62 18.03 -3.61
N GLN A 168 -8.85 16.86 -2.99
CA GLN A 168 -8.40 16.57 -1.61
C GLN A 168 -7.29 15.52 -1.54
N GLY A 169 -6.77 15.06 -2.68
CA GLY A 169 -5.79 13.99 -2.72
C GLY A 169 -6.40 12.62 -2.48
N ALA A 170 -5.55 11.65 -2.14
CA ALA A 170 -5.98 10.30 -1.83
C ALA A 170 -5.16 9.70 -0.67
N THR A 171 -5.83 8.93 0.18
CA THR A 171 -5.22 8.11 1.21
C THR A 171 -5.53 6.65 0.91
N PHE A 172 -4.51 5.92 0.47
CA PHE A 172 -4.59 4.47 0.33
C PHE A 172 -4.22 3.81 1.64
N ARG A 173 -5.10 2.94 2.13
CA ARG A 173 -4.92 2.23 3.40
C ARG A 173 -4.88 0.74 3.15
N ILE A 174 -3.83 0.07 3.66
CA ILE A 174 -3.79 -1.39 3.77
C ILE A 174 -3.85 -1.78 5.25
N THR A 175 -4.54 -2.89 5.51
CA THR A 175 -4.72 -3.44 6.86
C THR A 175 -4.33 -4.91 6.80
N LEU A 176 -3.38 -5.33 7.63
CA LEU A 176 -2.86 -6.70 7.68
C LEU A 176 -2.97 -7.24 9.10
N PRO A 177 -3.42 -8.49 9.31
CA PRO A 177 -3.45 -9.11 10.63
C PRO A 177 -2.05 -9.10 11.27
N LEU A 178 -1.97 -8.73 12.55
CA LEU A 178 -0.70 -8.84 13.28
C LEU A 178 -0.32 -10.32 13.47
N ALA A 179 0.98 -10.59 13.41
CA ALA A 179 1.50 -11.90 13.79
C ALA A 179 1.19 -12.18 15.26
N PRO A 180 0.91 -13.43 15.66
CA PRO A 180 0.63 -13.76 17.07
C PRO A 180 1.72 -13.28 18.03
N ASP A 181 2.98 -13.37 17.63
CA ASP A 181 4.13 -12.95 18.43
C ASP A 181 4.22 -11.43 18.62
N ALA A 182 3.63 -10.63 17.70
CA ALA A 182 3.58 -9.18 17.85
C ALA A 182 2.69 -8.73 19.02
N LEU A 183 1.76 -9.56 19.43
CA LEU A 183 0.85 -9.31 20.55
C LEU A 183 1.46 -9.71 21.92
N ALA A 184 2.56 -10.48 21.91
CA ALA A 184 3.24 -10.93 23.11
C ALA A 184 4.28 -9.93 23.65
N VAL A 185 4.60 -8.88 22.90
CA VAL A 185 5.52 -7.82 23.33
C VAL A 185 4.73 -6.83 24.19
N GLU A 186 4.64 -7.06 25.51
CA GLU A 186 4.20 -6.05 26.47
C GLU A 186 5.12 -4.82 26.37
N PRO A 187 4.56 -3.60 26.36
CA PRO A 187 5.39 -2.41 26.48
C PRO A 187 6.16 -2.51 27.81
N ALA A 188 7.49 -2.44 27.75
CA ALA A 188 8.30 -2.33 28.95
C ALA A 188 7.77 -1.13 29.75
N ALA A 189 7.21 -1.41 30.91
CA ALA A 189 6.79 -0.39 31.87
C ALA A 189 8.05 0.31 32.39
N ASP A 190 8.21 1.58 32.03
CA ASP A 190 9.08 2.54 32.69
C ASP A 190 8.32 3.23 33.82
#